data_02969cb124901153f93868459f0bbae4
#
_entry.id   02969cb124901153f93868459f0bbae4
#
_cell.length_a   1.000
_cell.length_b   1.000
_cell.length_c   1.000
_cell.angle_alpha   90.00
_cell.angle_beta   90.00
_cell.angle_gamma   90.00
#
_symmetry.space_group_name_H-M   'P 1'
#
loop_
_entity.id
_entity.type
_entity.pdbx_description
1 polymer ?
#
loop_
_entity_poly.entity_id
_entity_poly.type
_entity_poly.pdbx_seq_one_letter_code
_entity_poly.pdbx_strand_id
1 'polypeptide(L)'
;MQPDWLSNAYVIADQEGGTAVFVDAGADIAPLVAAVDDWDAMPAAILRTHSHHDHIAHEHELRARYDVPVIAEPGEWEWGGLRVRGLATPGHSDDMVAFVVGNEAVFTGDTLFLDAVGGGDPDQVRASVMDVFMALPDDMRVLPGHTDETTIGRERERNPFVRVWSGAEPEGTERVDVGGRDATLLVWSPDYDGKGKAWVRFDDGSDAIVGGSRVVRKGQ
;
A
#
# COMPACT_ATOMS: atom_id res chain seq x y z
N MET A 1 3.46 12.63 5.31
CA MET A 1 2.76 11.62 6.14
C MET A 1 1.86 12.33 7.13
N GLN A 2 0.60 11.90 7.29
CA GLN A 2 -0.35 12.46 8.24
C GLN A 2 -0.02 11.95 9.67
N PRO A 3 0.25 12.84 10.64
CA PRO A 3 0.69 12.42 11.98
C PRO A 3 -0.32 11.57 12.75
N ASP A 4 -1.61 11.78 12.54
CA ASP A 4 -2.67 11.08 13.28
C ASP A 4 -2.94 9.67 12.71
N TRP A 5 -2.79 9.49 11.38
CA TRP A 5 -3.07 8.23 10.68
C TRP A 5 -1.84 7.59 10.05
N LEU A 6 -0.71 8.31 10.01
CA LEU A 6 0.56 7.87 9.43
C LEU A 6 0.44 7.49 7.94
N SER A 7 -0.56 8.02 7.24
CA SER A 7 -0.76 7.76 5.81
C SER A 7 0.11 8.66 4.94
N ASN A 8 0.47 8.15 3.78
CA ASN A 8 1.19 8.87 2.74
C ASN A 8 0.21 9.38 1.67
N ALA A 9 0.53 10.53 1.12
CA ALA A 9 -0.06 11.04 -0.10
C ALA A 9 1.08 11.57 -1.00
N TYR A 10 0.91 11.50 -2.31
CA TYR A 10 1.98 11.80 -3.25
C TYR A 10 1.52 12.74 -4.36
N VAL A 11 2.48 13.45 -4.94
CA VAL A 11 2.31 14.16 -6.22
C VAL A 11 3.48 13.82 -7.12
N ILE A 12 3.19 13.55 -8.39
CA ILE A 12 4.18 13.21 -9.40
C ILE A 12 3.94 14.13 -10.61
N ALA A 13 5.01 14.70 -11.14
CA ALA A 13 5.00 15.46 -12.39
C ALA A 13 5.97 14.82 -13.40
N ASP A 14 5.65 14.94 -14.70
CA ASP A 14 6.51 14.48 -15.76
C ASP A 14 7.73 15.39 -15.94
N GLN A 15 7.58 16.69 -15.70
CA GLN A 15 8.63 17.70 -15.74
C GLN A 15 8.14 19.01 -15.09
N GLU A 16 9.04 19.94 -14.86
CA GLU A 16 8.72 21.32 -14.49
C GLU A 16 7.88 21.98 -15.61
N GLY A 17 6.80 22.68 -15.25
CA GLY A 17 5.82 23.22 -16.19
C GLY A 17 4.95 22.18 -16.90
N GLY A 18 5.08 20.92 -16.53
CA GLY A 18 4.40 19.79 -17.17
C GLY A 18 3.10 19.38 -16.50
N THR A 19 2.75 18.10 -16.66
CA THR A 19 1.53 17.51 -16.11
C THR A 19 1.83 16.80 -14.79
N ALA A 20 0.93 16.93 -13.80
CA ALA A 20 1.03 16.23 -12.52
C ALA A 20 -0.20 15.36 -12.25
N VAL A 21 -0.03 14.34 -11.42
CA VAL A 21 -1.11 13.57 -10.81
C VAL A 21 -0.88 13.46 -9.31
N PHE A 22 -1.96 13.43 -8.53
CA PHE A 22 -1.90 13.11 -7.11
C PHE A 22 -2.17 11.62 -6.91
N VAL A 23 -1.61 11.02 -5.85
CA VAL A 23 -1.97 9.68 -5.40
C VAL A 23 -2.40 9.77 -3.95
N ASP A 24 -3.64 9.42 -3.69
CA ASP A 24 -4.35 9.61 -2.43
C ASP A 24 -4.37 11.07 -1.95
N ALA A 25 -5.17 11.35 -0.96
CA ALA A 25 -5.34 12.69 -0.37
C ALA A 25 -5.76 12.59 1.10
N GLY A 26 -5.25 11.59 1.83
CA GLY A 26 -5.55 11.43 3.24
C GLY A 26 -4.64 12.25 4.14
N ALA A 27 -3.37 12.41 3.75
CA ALA A 27 -2.41 13.27 4.43
C ALA A 27 -2.70 14.76 4.19
N ASP A 28 -2.03 15.64 4.95
CA ASP A 28 -2.07 17.09 4.71
C ASP A 28 -1.66 17.40 3.26
N ILE A 29 -2.56 18.04 2.52
CA ILE A 29 -2.35 18.35 1.10
C ILE A 29 -1.54 19.63 0.87
N ALA A 30 -1.26 20.42 1.89
CA ALA A 30 -0.53 21.68 1.71
C ALA A 30 0.86 21.48 1.09
N PRO A 31 1.67 20.45 1.46
CA PRO A 31 2.94 20.17 0.79
C PRO A 31 2.77 19.76 -0.66
N LEU A 32 1.70 19.01 -1.00
CA LEU A 32 1.42 18.59 -2.38
C LEU A 32 1.06 19.78 -3.27
N VAL A 33 0.21 20.68 -2.73
CA VAL A 33 -0.17 21.93 -3.41
C VAL A 33 1.04 22.82 -3.63
N ALA A 34 1.90 22.99 -2.61
CA ALA A 34 3.12 23.77 -2.73
C ALA A 34 4.06 23.20 -3.80
N ALA A 35 4.21 21.88 -3.87
CA ALA A 35 5.04 21.25 -4.89
C ALA A 35 4.50 21.48 -6.30
N VAL A 36 3.18 21.40 -6.50
CA VAL A 36 2.54 21.72 -7.80
C VAL A 36 2.79 23.18 -8.19
N ASP A 37 2.63 24.11 -7.23
CA ASP A 37 2.86 25.54 -7.47
C ASP A 37 4.35 25.83 -7.76
N ASP A 38 5.29 25.21 -7.02
CA ASP A 38 6.74 25.35 -7.20
C ASP A 38 7.24 24.79 -8.54
N TRP A 39 6.63 23.71 -9.02
CA TRP A 39 6.97 23.10 -10.31
C TRP A 39 6.24 23.73 -11.49
N ASP A 40 5.34 24.70 -11.26
CA ASP A 40 4.43 25.25 -12.29
C ASP A 40 3.69 24.14 -13.04
N ALA A 41 3.34 23.05 -12.36
CA ALA A 41 2.76 21.87 -12.96
C ALA A 41 1.22 21.96 -13.02
N MET A 42 0.64 21.26 -14.01
CA MET A 42 -0.81 21.22 -14.23
C MET A 42 -1.37 19.86 -13.77
N PRO A 43 -2.10 19.80 -12.65
CA PRO A 43 -2.75 18.58 -12.21
C PRO A 43 -3.78 18.06 -13.23
N ALA A 44 -3.76 16.76 -13.51
CA ALA A 44 -4.64 16.09 -14.45
C ALA A 44 -5.63 15.11 -13.80
N ALA A 45 -5.25 14.50 -12.69
CA ALA A 45 -6.08 13.52 -11.96
C ALA A 45 -5.66 13.35 -10.51
N ILE A 46 -6.56 12.77 -9.71
CA ILE A 46 -6.27 12.15 -8.43
C ILE A 46 -6.42 10.65 -8.63
N LEU A 47 -5.37 9.89 -8.38
CA LEU A 47 -5.35 8.43 -8.38
C LEU A 47 -5.66 7.97 -6.95
N ARG A 48 -6.82 7.39 -6.72
CA ARG A 48 -7.23 6.90 -5.40
C ARG A 48 -6.96 5.41 -5.30
N THR A 49 -6.11 5.00 -4.35
CA THR A 49 -5.79 3.58 -4.17
C THR A 49 -6.97 2.81 -3.59
N HIS A 50 -7.68 3.38 -2.62
CA HIS A 50 -8.90 2.81 -2.02
C HIS A 50 -9.67 3.87 -1.21
N SER A 51 -10.83 3.49 -0.66
CA SER A 51 -11.77 4.44 -0.06
C SER A 51 -11.66 4.59 1.46
N HIS A 52 -10.63 4.07 2.13
CA HIS A 52 -10.43 4.31 3.55
C HIS A 52 -10.20 5.80 3.84
N HIS A 53 -10.71 6.27 4.97
CA HIS A 53 -10.77 7.69 5.29
C HIS A 53 -9.40 8.37 5.31
N ASP A 54 -8.38 7.68 5.80
CA ASP A 54 -7.00 8.15 5.86
C ASP A 54 -6.29 8.24 4.49
N HIS A 55 -6.96 7.83 3.41
CA HIS A 55 -6.52 8.00 2.02
C HIS A 55 -7.33 9.02 1.24
N ILE A 56 -8.53 9.40 1.72
CA ILE A 56 -9.44 10.29 0.99
C ILE A 56 -9.85 11.56 1.75
N ALA A 57 -9.37 11.78 2.97
CA ALA A 57 -9.87 12.85 3.86
C ALA A 57 -9.89 14.23 3.21
N HIS A 58 -8.92 14.55 2.36
CA HIS A 58 -8.78 15.84 1.66
C HIS A 58 -9.01 15.74 0.13
N GLU A 59 -9.48 14.59 -0.38
CA GLU A 59 -9.75 14.40 -1.82
C GLU A 59 -10.69 15.48 -2.40
N HIS A 60 -11.73 15.82 -1.62
CA HIS A 60 -12.69 16.85 -2.02
C HIS A 60 -12.01 18.24 -2.19
N GLU A 61 -11.04 18.57 -1.35
CA GLU A 61 -10.33 19.85 -1.40
C GLU A 61 -9.44 19.93 -2.66
N LEU A 62 -8.70 18.86 -2.99
CA LEU A 62 -7.90 18.79 -4.22
C LEU A 62 -8.80 18.89 -5.47
N ARG A 63 -9.92 18.16 -5.48
CA ARG A 63 -10.88 18.23 -6.59
C ARG A 63 -11.45 19.63 -6.77
N ALA A 64 -11.85 20.30 -5.69
CA ALA A 64 -12.40 21.64 -5.74
C ALA A 64 -11.36 22.68 -6.22
N ARG A 65 -10.08 22.48 -5.87
CA ARG A 65 -9.00 23.38 -6.25
C ARG A 65 -8.60 23.27 -7.72
N TYR A 66 -8.50 22.06 -8.26
CA TYR A 66 -7.93 21.82 -9.59
C TYR A 66 -8.94 21.36 -10.64
N ASP A 67 -10.19 21.10 -10.26
CA ASP A 67 -11.26 20.60 -11.14
C ASP A 67 -10.84 19.33 -11.92
N VAL A 68 -10.22 18.37 -11.23
CA VAL A 68 -9.69 17.14 -11.82
C VAL A 68 -10.54 15.93 -11.46
N PRO A 69 -10.57 14.88 -12.32
CA PRO A 69 -11.25 13.62 -12.00
C PRO A 69 -10.51 12.82 -10.91
N VAL A 70 -11.27 11.95 -10.22
CA VAL A 70 -10.73 10.88 -9.40
C VAL A 70 -10.77 9.58 -10.20
N ILE A 71 -9.64 8.91 -10.29
CA ILE A 71 -9.47 7.59 -10.90
C ILE A 71 -9.30 6.57 -9.77
N ALA A 72 -10.20 5.62 -9.69
CA ALA A 72 -10.24 4.60 -8.64
C ALA A 72 -10.57 3.22 -9.22
N GLU A 73 -10.14 2.95 -10.43
CA GLU A 73 -10.41 1.72 -11.16
C GLU A 73 -9.17 1.24 -11.92
N PRO A 74 -9.04 -0.06 -12.22
CA PRO A 74 -8.02 -0.54 -13.12
C PRO A 74 -8.19 0.03 -14.54
N GLY A 75 -7.06 0.31 -15.21
CA GLY A 75 -7.06 0.86 -16.56
C GLY A 75 -5.71 1.43 -16.98
N GLU A 76 -5.68 2.13 -18.09
CA GLU A 76 -4.50 2.81 -18.60
C GLU A 76 -4.83 4.24 -18.98
N TRP A 77 -3.99 5.17 -18.58
CA TRP A 77 -4.14 6.60 -18.85
C TRP A 77 -2.80 7.21 -19.27
N GLU A 78 -2.89 8.27 -20.04
CA GLU A 78 -1.74 9.07 -20.43
C GLU A 78 -2.10 10.55 -20.34
N TRP A 79 -1.32 11.32 -19.57
CA TRP A 79 -1.45 12.75 -19.44
C TRP A 79 -0.05 13.38 -19.57
N GLY A 80 0.15 14.22 -20.60
CA GLY A 80 1.49 14.76 -20.89
C GLY A 80 2.49 13.62 -21.10
N GLY A 81 3.57 13.59 -20.33
CA GLY A 81 4.56 12.51 -20.30
C GLY A 81 4.29 11.39 -19.31
N LEU A 82 3.22 11.51 -18.48
CA LEU A 82 2.86 10.50 -17.48
C LEU A 82 2.05 9.38 -18.10
N ARG A 83 2.58 8.17 -18.10
CA ARG A 83 1.83 6.95 -18.39
C ARG A 83 1.48 6.27 -17.08
N VAL A 84 0.19 6.04 -16.86
CA VAL A 84 -0.32 5.44 -15.63
C VAL A 84 -1.10 4.18 -15.96
N ARG A 85 -0.82 3.11 -15.19
CA ARG A 85 -1.55 1.85 -15.27
C ARG A 85 -2.10 1.48 -13.90
N GLY A 86 -3.41 1.39 -13.78
CA GLY A 86 -4.13 0.90 -12.60
C GLY A 86 -4.24 -0.62 -12.61
N LEU A 87 -3.82 -1.26 -11.54
CA LEU A 87 -3.86 -2.71 -11.34
C LEU A 87 -4.79 -3.03 -10.18
N ALA A 88 -5.76 -3.94 -10.39
CA ALA A 88 -6.58 -4.43 -9.28
C ALA A 88 -5.71 -5.23 -8.29
N THR A 89 -5.74 -4.84 -7.02
CA THR A 89 -4.98 -5.49 -5.94
C THR A 89 -5.86 -5.68 -4.70
N PRO A 90 -7.00 -6.41 -4.81
CA PRO A 90 -7.92 -6.59 -3.71
C PRO A 90 -7.27 -7.34 -2.54
N GLY A 91 -7.90 -7.23 -1.35
CA GLY A 91 -7.52 -7.99 -0.15
C GLY A 91 -7.51 -7.15 1.10
N HIS A 92 -6.85 -5.97 1.11
CA HIS A 92 -6.99 -5.00 2.18
C HIS A 92 -8.40 -4.37 2.18
N SER A 93 -8.86 -4.00 1.00
CA SER A 93 -10.25 -3.68 0.69
C SER A 93 -10.60 -4.18 -0.72
N ASP A 94 -11.90 -4.30 -1.01
CA ASP A 94 -12.37 -4.81 -2.30
C ASP A 94 -12.08 -3.84 -3.46
N ASP A 95 -11.97 -2.54 -3.17
CA ASP A 95 -11.76 -1.46 -4.13
C ASP A 95 -10.28 -1.08 -4.34
N MET A 96 -9.34 -1.91 -3.84
CA MET A 96 -7.90 -1.63 -3.96
C MET A 96 -7.42 -1.59 -5.42
N VAL A 97 -6.77 -0.49 -5.77
CA VAL A 97 -6.07 -0.28 -7.04
C VAL A 97 -4.65 0.22 -6.77
N ALA A 98 -3.67 -0.49 -7.26
CA ALA A 98 -2.30 0.01 -7.30
C ALA A 98 -2.05 0.76 -8.61
N PHE A 99 -1.26 1.83 -8.59
CA PHE A 99 -0.94 2.61 -9.78
C PHE A 99 0.55 2.54 -10.12
N VAL A 100 0.85 2.01 -11.29
CA VAL A 100 2.21 2.06 -11.87
C VAL A 100 2.34 3.33 -12.70
N VAL A 101 3.34 4.13 -12.41
CA VAL A 101 3.65 5.35 -13.15
C VAL A 101 4.96 5.18 -13.91
N GLY A 102 4.88 5.24 -15.23
CA GLY A 102 6.00 4.91 -16.11
C GLY A 102 6.50 3.49 -15.92
N ASN A 103 7.84 3.34 -15.87
CA ASN A 103 8.52 2.10 -15.52
C ASN A 103 9.30 2.23 -14.20
N GLU A 104 9.01 3.25 -13.41
CA GLU A 104 9.86 3.69 -12.31
C GLU A 104 9.25 3.41 -10.93
N ALA A 105 7.94 3.55 -10.79
CA ALA A 105 7.30 3.48 -9.49
C ALA A 105 5.92 2.81 -9.53
N VAL A 106 5.58 2.10 -8.45
CA VAL A 106 4.25 1.59 -8.15
C VAL A 106 3.77 2.13 -6.80
N PHE A 107 2.57 2.71 -6.78
CA PHE A 107 1.85 3.15 -5.59
C PHE A 107 0.94 2.02 -5.15
N THR A 108 1.28 1.38 -4.04
CA THR A 108 0.67 0.12 -3.63
C THR A 108 -0.51 0.29 -2.68
N GLY A 109 -0.80 1.55 -2.27
CA GLY A 109 -1.77 1.78 -1.20
C GLY A 109 -1.46 0.89 -0.01
N ASP A 110 -2.48 0.21 0.49
CA ASP A 110 -2.37 -0.62 1.68
C ASP A 110 -2.23 -2.12 1.39
N THR A 111 -1.69 -2.48 0.22
CA THR A 111 -1.45 -3.88 -0.11
C THR A 111 -0.05 -4.35 0.23
N LEU A 112 1.00 -3.58 -0.12
CA LEU A 112 2.41 -3.91 0.13
C LEU A 112 3.12 -2.73 0.78
N PHE A 113 3.81 -2.96 1.89
CA PHE A 113 4.59 -2.01 2.65
C PHE A 113 6.06 -2.41 2.73
N LEU A 114 6.90 -1.51 3.26
CA LEU A 114 8.26 -1.82 3.66
C LEU A 114 8.26 -2.93 4.74
N ASP A 115 8.75 -4.10 4.40
CA ASP A 115 8.84 -5.30 5.26
C ASP A 115 7.48 -5.85 5.77
N ALA A 116 6.34 -5.37 5.26
CA ALA A 116 5.02 -5.80 5.70
C ALA A 116 3.99 -5.82 4.56
N VAL A 117 2.77 -6.20 4.89
CA VAL A 117 1.60 -6.14 3.99
C VAL A 117 0.39 -5.57 4.73
N GLY A 118 -0.62 -5.12 4.02
CA GLY A 118 -1.89 -4.71 4.60
C GLY A 118 -2.62 -5.84 5.32
N GLY A 119 -3.42 -5.49 6.33
CA GLY A 119 -4.40 -6.43 6.89
C GLY A 119 -5.56 -6.62 5.93
N GLY A 120 -6.31 -7.73 6.07
CA GLY A 120 -7.47 -8.01 5.22
C GLY A 120 -7.63 -9.50 4.94
N ASP A 121 -8.23 -9.83 3.79
CA ASP A 121 -8.38 -11.22 3.33
C ASP A 121 -7.01 -11.80 2.94
N PRO A 122 -6.50 -12.83 3.65
CA PRO A 122 -5.13 -13.31 3.45
C PRO A 122 -4.87 -13.89 2.07
N ASP A 123 -5.86 -14.56 1.47
CA ASP A 123 -5.71 -15.19 0.16
C ASP A 123 -5.65 -14.12 -0.93
N GLN A 124 -6.50 -13.11 -0.84
CA GLN A 124 -6.52 -12.00 -1.79
C GLN A 124 -5.27 -11.12 -1.66
N VAL A 125 -4.86 -10.74 -0.42
CA VAL A 125 -3.61 -9.98 -0.19
C VAL A 125 -2.42 -10.75 -0.75
N ARG A 126 -2.32 -12.06 -0.47
CA ARG A 126 -1.26 -12.91 -1.01
C ARG A 126 -1.26 -12.92 -2.54
N ALA A 127 -2.42 -13.12 -3.18
CA ALA A 127 -2.52 -13.11 -4.64
C ALA A 127 -2.10 -11.75 -5.21
N SER A 128 -2.57 -10.63 -4.65
CA SER A 128 -2.20 -9.28 -5.07
C SER A 128 -0.70 -9.03 -4.93
N VAL A 129 -0.08 -9.48 -3.84
CA VAL A 129 1.36 -9.33 -3.64
C VAL A 129 2.15 -10.24 -4.58
N MET A 130 1.85 -11.53 -4.60
CA MET A 130 2.68 -12.53 -5.30
C MET A 130 2.49 -12.53 -6.81
N ASP A 131 1.24 -12.38 -7.28
CA ASP A 131 0.93 -12.50 -8.71
C ASP A 131 0.99 -11.14 -9.43
N VAL A 132 0.78 -10.02 -8.72
CA VAL A 132 0.83 -8.68 -9.31
C VAL A 132 2.14 -7.98 -9.01
N PHE A 133 2.48 -7.74 -7.72
CA PHE A 133 3.67 -6.93 -7.40
C PHE A 133 4.96 -7.71 -7.62
N MET A 134 5.04 -8.98 -7.23
CA MET A 134 6.25 -9.78 -7.46
C MET A 134 6.48 -10.13 -8.95
N ALA A 135 5.57 -9.80 -9.84
CA ALA A 135 5.79 -9.85 -11.29
C ALA A 135 6.41 -8.56 -11.88
N LEU A 136 6.49 -7.48 -11.09
CA LEU A 136 7.11 -6.21 -11.50
C LEU A 136 8.65 -6.29 -11.41
N PRO A 137 9.37 -5.40 -12.15
CA PRO A 137 10.84 -5.34 -12.11
C PRO A 137 11.38 -5.08 -10.71
N ASP A 138 12.55 -5.65 -10.39
CA ASP A 138 13.18 -5.53 -9.06
C ASP A 138 13.58 -4.10 -8.69
N ASP A 139 13.94 -3.29 -9.66
CA ASP A 139 14.34 -1.88 -9.49
C ASP A 139 13.15 -0.93 -9.39
N MET A 140 11.92 -1.40 -9.61
CA MET A 140 10.73 -0.57 -9.47
C MET A 140 10.56 -0.11 -8.03
N ARG A 141 10.47 1.20 -7.83
CA ARG A 141 10.20 1.81 -6.51
C ARG A 141 8.78 1.48 -6.07
N VAL A 142 8.64 1.14 -4.81
CA VAL A 142 7.35 0.92 -4.13
C VAL A 142 7.08 2.11 -3.22
N LEU A 143 5.97 2.80 -3.48
CA LEU A 143 5.49 3.97 -2.74
C LEU A 143 4.18 3.59 -2.05
N PRO A 144 4.25 3.15 -0.78
CA PRO A 144 3.10 2.57 -0.08
C PRO A 144 2.18 3.63 0.55
N GLY A 145 0.97 3.23 0.93
CA GLY A 145 0.05 4.07 1.69
C GLY A 145 0.55 4.41 3.10
N HIS A 146 1.39 3.55 3.67
CA HIS A 146 2.07 3.73 4.96
C HIS A 146 3.55 3.32 4.84
N THR A 147 4.38 3.70 5.79
CA THR A 147 5.83 3.45 5.85
C THR A 147 6.67 4.27 4.86
N ASP A 148 7.97 4.02 4.86
CA ASP A 148 8.91 4.58 3.90
C ASP A 148 8.83 3.83 2.56
N GLU A 149 9.40 4.42 1.51
CA GLU A 149 9.55 3.78 0.21
C GLU A 149 10.49 2.59 0.26
N THR A 150 10.28 1.66 -0.68
CA THR A 150 11.11 0.48 -0.86
C THR A 150 11.23 0.15 -2.36
N THR A 151 11.66 -1.06 -2.72
CA THR A 151 11.67 -1.59 -4.09
C THR A 151 11.11 -3.01 -4.14
N ILE A 152 10.60 -3.42 -5.28
CA ILE A 152 10.09 -4.79 -5.49
C ILE A 152 11.17 -5.83 -5.15
N GLY A 153 12.41 -5.63 -5.61
CA GLY A 153 13.51 -6.55 -5.33
C GLY A 153 13.83 -6.66 -3.85
N ARG A 154 13.84 -5.52 -3.12
CA ARG A 154 14.05 -5.54 -1.67
C ARG A 154 12.92 -6.31 -0.95
N GLU A 155 11.66 -6.05 -1.31
CA GLU A 155 10.55 -6.77 -0.68
C GLU A 155 10.56 -8.26 -1.03
N ARG A 156 10.96 -8.64 -2.24
CA ARG A 156 11.17 -10.06 -2.60
C ARG A 156 12.21 -10.74 -1.71
N GLU A 157 13.30 -10.01 -1.38
CA GLU A 157 14.40 -10.57 -0.59
C GLU A 157 14.16 -10.53 0.92
N ARG A 158 13.44 -9.54 1.43
CA ARG A 158 13.41 -9.22 2.87
C ARG A 158 12.05 -9.26 3.52
N ASN A 159 10.96 -9.03 2.78
CA ASN A 159 9.63 -9.02 3.36
C ASN A 159 9.27 -10.41 3.93
N PRO A 160 9.00 -10.54 5.24
CA PRO A 160 8.74 -11.85 5.85
C PRO A 160 7.54 -12.58 5.25
N PHE A 161 6.50 -11.86 4.82
CA PHE A 161 5.34 -12.45 4.16
C PHE A 161 5.73 -13.02 2.80
N VAL A 162 6.41 -12.24 1.97
CA VAL A 162 6.86 -12.67 0.62
C VAL A 162 7.78 -13.87 0.72
N ARG A 163 8.71 -13.90 1.68
CA ARG A 163 9.65 -15.01 1.89
C ARG A 163 8.94 -16.32 2.25
N VAL A 164 7.93 -16.25 3.11
CA VAL A 164 7.13 -17.43 3.47
C VAL A 164 6.22 -17.84 2.31
N TRP A 165 5.56 -16.90 1.66
CA TRP A 165 4.66 -17.19 0.54
C TRP A 165 5.38 -17.75 -0.69
N SER A 166 6.63 -17.35 -0.92
CA SER A 166 7.49 -17.90 -1.99
C SER A 166 8.13 -19.26 -1.62
N GLY A 167 8.01 -19.70 -0.36
CA GLY A 167 8.66 -20.91 0.13
C GLY A 167 10.15 -20.73 0.43
N ALA A 168 10.67 -19.50 0.42
CA ALA A 168 12.07 -19.20 0.82
C ALA A 168 12.29 -19.38 2.33
N GLU A 169 11.24 -19.23 3.13
CA GLU A 169 11.21 -19.50 4.56
C GLU A 169 10.01 -20.38 4.94
N PRO A 170 10.11 -21.22 5.97
CA PRO A 170 8.97 -22.01 6.46
C PRO A 170 7.99 -21.12 7.23
N GLU A 171 6.72 -21.54 7.28
CA GLU A 171 5.73 -20.98 8.20
C GLU A 171 6.20 -21.14 9.66
N GLY A 172 5.89 -20.14 10.51
CA GLY A 172 6.08 -20.22 11.95
C GLY A 172 5.17 -21.27 12.60
N THR A 173 5.52 -21.67 13.83
CA THR A 173 4.79 -22.71 14.58
C THR A 173 4.44 -22.27 16.00
N GLU A 174 4.70 -21.00 16.36
CA GLU A 174 4.44 -20.47 17.69
C GLU A 174 2.94 -20.40 17.98
N ARG A 175 2.53 -20.88 19.16
CA ARG A 175 1.12 -20.78 19.60
C ARG A 175 0.86 -19.44 20.26
N VAL A 176 -0.18 -18.77 19.77
CA VAL A 176 -0.58 -17.43 20.21
C VAL A 176 -2.07 -17.38 20.51
N ASP A 177 -2.51 -16.32 21.20
CA ASP A 177 -3.91 -15.94 21.31
C ASP A 177 -4.16 -14.69 20.46
N VAL A 178 -5.25 -14.67 19.72
CA VAL A 178 -5.67 -13.53 18.91
C VAL A 178 -7.13 -13.20 19.24
N GLY A 179 -7.33 -12.22 20.13
CA GLY A 179 -8.65 -11.78 20.55
C GLY A 179 -9.46 -12.88 21.26
N GLY A 180 -8.81 -13.71 22.06
CA GLY A 180 -9.43 -14.82 22.81
C GLY A 180 -9.56 -16.12 22.01
N ARG A 181 -8.99 -16.21 20.81
CA ARG A 181 -8.96 -17.41 19.97
C ARG A 181 -7.53 -17.95 19.84
N ASP A 182 -7.39 -19.25 20.01
CA ASP A 182 -6.13 -19.94 19.79
C ASP A 182 -5.75 -19.95 18.30
N ALA A 183 -4.47 -19.64 18.02
CA ALA A 183 -3.94 -19.63 16.68
C ALA A 183 -2.45 -20.03 16.64
N THR A 184 -1.96 -20.32 15.46
CA THR A 184 -0.53 -20.47 15.15
C THR A 184 -0.05 -19.21 14.46
N LEU A 185 1.01 -18.58 14.94
CA LEU A 185 1.68 -17.46 14.29
C LEU A 185 2.54 -18.01 13.15
N LEU A 186 2.18 -17.67 11.92
CA LEU A 186 2.86 -18.12 10.70
C LEU A 186 3.94 -17.14 10.27
N VAL A 187 3.65 -15.83 10.34
CA VAL A 187 4.58 -14.73 10.02
C VAL A 187 4.41 -13.61 11.03
N TRP A 188 5.52 -12.97 11.37
CA TRP A 188 5.57 -11.71 12.10
C TRP A 188 6.49 -10.74 11.36
N SER A 189 6.05 -9.50 11.19
CA SER A 189 6.87 -8.41 10.64
C SER A 189 6.76 -7.13 11.47
N PRO A 190 7.71 -6.18 11.33
CA PRO A 190 7.50 -4.80 11.73
C PRO A 190 6.27 -4.21 11.04
N ASP A 191 5.70 -3.14 11.58
CA ASP A 191 4.62 -2.38 10.93
C ASP A 191 4.77 -0.89 11.28
N TYR A 192 4.12 -0.01 10.52
CA TYR A 192 4.22 1.44 10.63
C TYR A 192 3.77 1.98 12.00
N ASP A 193 2.88 1.29 12.70
CA ASP A 193 2.38 1.67 14.03
C ASP A 193 3.29 1.20 15.18
N GLY A 194 4.41 0.54 14.87
CA GLY A 194 5.36 -0.02 15.83
C GLY A 194 4.87 -1.26 16.59
N LYS A 195 3.68 -1.78 16.27
CA LYS A 195 3.08 -2.93 16.97
C LYS A 195 3.23 -4.24 16.19
N GLY A 196 3.68 -4.16 14.95
CA GLY A 196 3.89 -5.28 14.05
C GLY A 196 2.64 -5.73 13.31
N LYS A 197 2.86 -6.61 12.32
CA LYS A 197 1.85 -7.28 11.52
C LYS A 197 2.03 -8.79 11.63
N ALA A 198 0.94 -9.54 11.70
CA ALA A 198 0.99 -10.98 11.86
C ALA A 198 0.05 -11.68 10.87
N TRP A 199 0.56 -12.75 10.23
CA TRP A 199 -0.29 -13.75 9.60
C TRP A 199 -0.44 -14.91 10.56
N VAL A 200 -1.69 -15.27 10.87
CA VAL A 200 -2.03 -16.31 11.84
C VAL A 200 -3.00 -17.32 11.23
N ARG A 201 -2.90 -18.59 11.69
CA ARG A 201 -3.85 -19.65 11.39
C ARG A 201 -4.58 -20.08 12.65
N PHE A 202 -5.90 -19.98 12.66
CA PHE A 202 -6.74 -20.43 13.76
C PHE A 202 -6.89 -21.96 13.77
N ASP A 203 -7.33 -22.52 14.89
CA ASP A 203 -7.53 -23.98 15.05
C ASP A 203 -8.63 -24.55 14.16
N ASP A 204 -9.56 -23.72 13.65
CA ASP A 204 -10.55 -24.09 12.66
C ASP A 204 -10.02 -24.12 11.21
N GLY A 205 -8.73 -23.81 11.03
CA GLY A 205 -8.05 -23.78 9.75
C GLY A 205 -8.18 -22.45 8.98
N SER A 206 -8.93 -21.47 9.51
CA SER A 206 -9.02 -20.15 8.88
C SER A 206 -7.75 -19.31 9.14
N ASP A 207 -7.34 -18.53 8.16
CA ASP A 207 -6.20 -17.62 8.24
C ASP A 207 -6.68 -16.16 8.45
N ALA A 208 -5.81 -15.32 9.03
CA ALA A 208 -6.03 -13.88 9.10
C ALA A 208 -4.69 -13.12 9.08
N ILE A 209 -4.68 -11.93 8.45
CA ILE A 209 -3.61 -10.95 8.61
C ILE A 209 -4.10 -9.85 9.54
N VAL A 210 -3.45 -9.71 10.69
CA VAL A 210 -3.90 -8.82 11.77
C VAL A 210 -2.79 -7.91 12.28
N GLY A 211 -3.15 -6.77 12.87
CA GLY A 211 -2.19 -5.95 13.60
C GLY A 211 -1.60 -6.73 14.78
N GLY A 212 -0.28 -6.58 14.99
CA GLY A 212 0.45 -7.30 16.03
C GLY A 212 -0.05 -7.02 17.45
N SER A 213 -0.65 -5.85 17.67
CA SER A 213 -1.28 -5.52 18.97
C SER A 213 -2.42 -6.48 19.39
N ARG A 214 -2.96 -7.25 18.43
CA ARG A 214 -4.00 -8.25 18.70
C ARG A 214 -3.43 -9.63 19.04
N VAL A 215 -2.11 -9.82 18.92
CA VAL A 215 -1.44 -11.10 19.12
C VAL A 215 -0.81 -11.16 20.50
N VAL A 216 -1.22 -12.11 21.30
CA VAL A 216 -0.67 -12.37 22.63
C VAL A 216 0.11 -13.69 22.58
N ARG A 217 1.43 -13.62 22.80
CA ARG A 217 2.30 -14.81 22.83
C ARG A 217 2.05 -15.60 24.11
N LYS A 218 1.84 -16.90 23.98
CA LYS A 218 1.61 -17.79 25.12
C LYS A 218 2.99 -18.24 25.66
N GLY A 219 3.33 -17.80 26.87
CA GLY A 219 4.53 -18.28 27.54
C GLY A 219 5.65 -17.24 27.80
N GLN A 220 5.32 -15.96 27.77
CA GLN A 220 6.15 -14.92 28.37
C GLN A 220 5.58 -14.44 29.69
#